data_50a0923d33e55b214dc3f0450b2a36a0
#
_entry.id   50a0923d33e55b214dc3f0450b2a36a0
#
_cell.length_a   1.000
_cell.length_b   1.000
_cell.length_c   1.000
_cell.angle_alpha   90.00
_cell.angle_beta   90.00
_cell.angle_gamma   90.00
#
_symmetry.space_group_name_H-M   'P 1'
#
loop_
_entity.id
_entity.type
_entity.pdbx_description
1 polymer ?
#
loop_
_entity_poly.entity_id
_entity_poly.type
_entity_poly.pdbx_seq_one_letter_code
_entity_poly.pdbx_strand_id
1 'polypeptide(L)'
;MNYAHTVTVQTPFDETVQMVRDALTTQGFGILTEIDVRATFAAKLSPEKADAVGDYLILGACNPPLAHRAITTDPDIGLLLPCNVVVRRGPGAGETVVQAIDPATMVQLSDQPGIKDIANEANTRLLAALGSL
;
A
#
# COMPACT_ATOMS: atom_id res chain seq x y z
N MET A 1 14.31 9.59 -6.30
CA MET A 1 13.69 9.38 -5.00
C MET A 1 13.01 8.02 -4.94
N ASN A 2 13.26 7.28 -3.89
CA ASN A 2 12.57 6.01 -3.68
C ASN A 2 11.34 6.28 -2.79
N TYR A 3 10.16 5.98 -3.31
CA TYR A 3 8.90 6.19 -2.61
C TYR A 3 8.27 4.88 -2.10
N ALA A 4 8.97 3.77 -2.23
CA ALA A 4 8.45 2.45 -1.88
C ALA A 4 9.30 1.73 -0.85
N HIS A 5 8.64 1.10 0.12
CA HIS A 5 9.22 0.04 0.91
C HIS A 5 8.84 -1.28 0.23
N THR A 6 9.81 -2.13 -0.05
CA THR A 6 9.62 -3.35 -0.85
C THR A 6 10.07 -4.58 -0.09
N VAL A 7 9.22 -5.61 -0.09
CA VAL A 7 9.54 -6.95 0.40
C VAL A 7 9.15 -7.95 -0.68
N THR A 8 9.98 -8.95 -0.89
CA THR A 8 9.71 -10.04 -1.83
C THR A 8 9.60 -11.35 -1.07
N VAL A 9 8.53 -12.10 -1.34
CA VAL A 9 8.27 -13.38 -0.68
C VAL A 9 8.06 -14.48 -1.72
N GLN A 10 8.31 -15.73 -1.32
CA GLN A 10 8.11 -16.89 -2.20
C GLN A 10 6.67 -17.39 -2.22
N THR A 11 5.86 -16.93 -1.29
CA THR A 11 4.46 -17.33 -1.12
C THR A 11 3.62 -16.98 -2.35
N PRO A 12 2.70 -17.85 -2.77
CA PRO A 12 1.76 -17.54 -3.87
C PRO A 12 0.95 -16.27 -3.62
N PHE A 13 0.45 -15.68 -4.70
CA PHE A 13 -0.20 -14.37 -4.67
C PHE A 13 -1.36 -14.30 -3.67
N ASP A 14 -2.34 -15.21 -3.74
CA ASP A 14 -3.53 -15.15 -2.90
C ASP A 14 -3.20 -15.32 -1.41
N GLU A 15 -2.27 -16.22 -1.08
CA GLU A 15 -1.80 -16.41 0.29
C GLU A 15 -1.07 -15.15 0.78
N THR A 16 -0.26 -14.54 -0.06
CA THR A 16 0.45 -13.30 0.28
C THR A 16 -0.54 -12.17 0.55
N VAL A 17 -1.59 -12.03 -0.24
CA VAL A 17 -2.63 -11.02 -0.02
C VAL A 17 -3.22 -11.18 1.38
N GLN A 18 -3.55 -12.41 1.79
CA GLN A 18 -4.11 -12.65 3.12
C GLN A 18 -3.09 -12.32 4.23
N MET A 19 -1.83 -12.69 4.05
CA MET A 19 -0.76 -12.36 4.98
C MET A 19 -0.60 -10.86 5.16
N VAL A 20 -0.67 -10.12 4.05
CA VAL A 20 -0.57 -8.65 4.07
C VAL A 20 -1.75 -8.03 4.81
N ARG A 21 -2.98 -8.51 4.56
CA ARG A 21 -4.17 -8.03 5.28
C ARG A 21 -4.01 -8.23 6.78
N ASP A 22 -3.59 -9.41 7.19
CA ASP A 22 -3.43 -9.76 8.61
C ASP A 22 -2.32 -8.92 9.27
N ALA A 23 -1.20 -8.74 8.59
CA ALA A 23 -0.08 -7.94 9.08
C ALA A 23 -0.46 -6.46 9.25
N LEU A 24 -1.19 -5.89 8.29
CA LEU A 24 -1.67 -4.51 8.37
C LEU A 24 -2.67 -4.34 9.52
N THR A 25 -3.59 -5.28 9.69
CA THR A 25 -4.55 -5.26 10.80
C THR A 25 -3.84 -5.27 12.14
N THR A 26 -2.81 -6.08 12.30
CA THR A 26 -2.00 -6.16 13.53
C THR A 26 -1.36 -4.81 13.87
N GLN A 27 -1.05 -4.00 12.85
CA GLN A 27 -0.45 -2.68 13.02
C GLN A 27 -1.47 -1.54 13.08
N GLY A 28 -2.76 -1.86 13.18
CA GLY A 28 -3.82 -0.87 13.33
C GLY A 28 -4.35 -0.29 12.02
N PHE A 29 -4.01 -0.91 10.87
CA PHE A 29 -4.53 -0.49 9.58
C PHE A 29 -5.78 -1.27 9.21
N GLY A 30 -6.82 -0.56 8.73
CA GLY A 30 -7.95 -1.15 8.04
C GLY A 30 -7.78 -1.01 6.54
N ILE A 31 -8.31 -1.95 5.76
CA ILE A 31 -8.32 -1.89 4.30
C ILE A 31 -9.64 -1.24 3.88
N LEU A 32 -9.56 -0.01 3.38
CA LEU A 32 -10.74 0.77 2.97
C LEU A 32 -11.11 0.54 1.52
N THR A 33 -10.12 0.35 0.67
CA THR A 33 -10.31 0.17 -0.77
C THR A 33 -9.45 -0.98 -1.27
N GLU A 34 -9.95 -1.61 -2.33
CA GLU A 34 -9.27 -2.71 -2.99
C GLU A 34 -9.47 -2.55 -4.48
N ILE A 35 -8.38 -2.47 -5.23
CA ILE A 35 -8.40 -2.34 -6.69
C ILE A 35 -7.67 -3.52 -7.29
N ASP A 36 -8.43 -4.41 -7.94
CA ASP A 36 -7.87 -5.50 -8.73
C ASP A 36 -7.55 -4.97 -10.12
N VAL A 37 -6.29 -4.63 -10.33
CA VAL A 37 -5.82 -4.01 -11.58
C VAL A 37 -5.96 -4.97 -12.75
N ARG A 38 -5.64 -6.26 -12.55
CA ARG A 38 -5.77 -7.27 -13.60
C ARG A 38 -7.23 -7.39 -14.06
N ALA A 39 -8.16 -7.51 -13.12
CA ALA A 39 -9.59 -7.59 -13.44
C ALA A 39 -10.07 -6.32 -14.14
N THR A 40 -9.61 -5.15 -13.69
CA THR A 40 -9.95 -3.87 -14.28
C THR A 40 -9.48 -3.79 -15.73
N PHE A 41 -8.24 -4.18 -16.00
CA PHE A 41 -7.70 -4.16 -17.36
C PHE A 41 -8.37 -5.18 -18.26
N ALA A 42 -8.73 -6.36 -17.75
CA ALA A 42 -9.49 -7.35 -18.52
C ALA A 42 -10.85 -6.80 -18.95
N ALA A 43 -11.53 -6.07 -18.07
CA ALA A 43 -12.84 -5.50 -18.35
C ALA A 43 -12.79 -4.24 -19.24
N LYS A 44 -11.78 -3.38 -19.01
CA LYS A 44 -11.71 -2.05 -19.64
C LYS A 44 -10.85 -2.03 -20.90
N LEU A 45 -9.90 -2.92 -21.03
CA LEU A 45 -8.95 -2.95 -22.14
C LEU A 45 -9.06 -4.28 -22.90
N SER A 46 -8.29 -5.29 -22.48
CA SER A 46 -8.33 -6.63 -23.09
C SER A 46 -7.78 -7.68 -22.14
N PRO A 47 -8.16 -8.97 -22.32
CA PRO A 47 -7.55 -10.07 -21.56
C PRO A 47 -6.04 -10.14 -21.73
N GLU A 48 -5.52 -9.86 -22.91
CA GLU A 48 -4.08 -9.92 -23.20
C GLU A 48 -3.32 -8.87 -22.40
N LYS A 49 -3.86 -7.65 -22.29
CA LYS A 49 -3.23 -6.58 -21.51
C LYS A 49 -3.27 -6.89 -20.01
N ALA A 50 -4.36 -7.47 -19.53
CA ALA A 50 -4.49 -7.92 -18.16
C ALA A 50 -3.46 -9.02 -17.85
N ASP A 51 -3.34 -10.02 -18.71
CA ASP A 51 -2.41 -11.13 -18.52
C ASP A 51 -0.95 -10.66 -18.57
N ALA A 52 -0.65 -9.66 -19.39
CA ALA A 52 0.70 -9.09 -19.48
C ALA A 52 1.14 -8.41 -18.18
N VAL A 53 0.21 -7.82 -17.43
CA VAL A 53 0.48 -7.25 -16.10
C VAL A 53 0.62 -8.36 -15.05
N GLY A 54 -0.21 -9.38 -15.15
CA GLY A 54 -0.30 -10.44 -14.15
C GLY A 54 -1.13 -10.05 -12.93
N ASP A 55 -0.90 -10.72 -11.84
CA ASP A 55 -1.61 -10.42 -10.59
C ASP A 55 -1.13 -9.09 -10.02
N TYR A 56 -2.05 -8.19 -9.76
CA TYR A 56 -1.75 -6.85 -9.27
C TYR A 56 -2.94 -6.31 -8.48
N LEU A 57 -2.74 -6.12 -7.17
CA LEU A 57 -3.77 -5.66 -6.25
C LEU A 57 -3.28 -4.43 -5.50
N ILE A 58 -4.10 -3.39 -5.47
CA ILE A 58 -3.84 -2.18 -4.68
C ILE A 58 -4.77 -2.18 -3.47
N LEU A 59 -4.20 -2.18 -2.28
CA LEU A 59 -4.93 -2.09 -1.03
C LEU A 59 -4.77 -0.69 -0.45
N GLY A 60 -5.87 0.02 -0.23
CA GLY A 60 -5.86 1.30 0.44
C GLY A 60 -5.92 1.12 1.95
N ALA A 61 -4.77 1.21 2.61
CA ALA A 61 -4.65 1.00 4.05
C ALA A 61 -4.80 2.32 4.81
N CYS A 62 -5.60 2.31 5.85
CA CYS A 62 -5.85 3.47 6.70
C CYS A 62 -5.69 3.11 8.18
N ASN A 63 -4.89 3.89 8.87
CA ASN A 63 -4.87 3.91 10.33
C ASN A 63 -5.72 5.10 10.77
N PRO A 64 -6.96 4.89 11.27
CA PRO A 64 -7.89 5.99 11.50
C PRO A 64 -7.37 7.08 12.43
N PRO A 65 -6.73 6.78 13.57
CA PRO A 65 -6.17 7.84 14.42
C PRO A 65 -5.12 8.69 13.71
N LEU A 66 -4.23 8.06 12.95
CA LEU A 66 -3.19 8.78 12.20
C LEU A 66 -3.80 9.61 11.06
N ALA A 67 -4.73 9.04 10.33
CA ALA A 67 -5.43 9.76 9.24
C ALA A 67 -6.20 10.97 9.77
N HIS A 68 -6.86 10.83 10.90
CA HIS A 68 -7.57 11.94 11.55
C HIS A 68 -6.61 13.07 11.92
N ARG A 69 -5.48 12.74 12.54
CA ARG A 69 -4.44 13.72 12.88
C ARG A 69 -3.88 14.42 11.64
N ALA A 70 -3.65 13.66 10.57
CA ALA A 70 -3.12 14.20 9.33
C ALA A 70 -4.08 15.18 8.68
N ILE A 71 -5.36 14.82 8.55
CA ILE A 71 -6.39 15.66 7.92
C ILE A 71 -6.67 16.91 8.75
N THR A 72 -6.66 16.82 10.06
CA THR A 72 -6.85 17.98 10.93
C THR A 72 -5.64 18.94 10.91
N THR A 73 -4.44 18.41 10.64
CA THR A 73 -3.22 19.20 10.50
C THR A 73 -3.11 19.85 9.13
N ASP A 74 -3.45 19.09 8.08
CA ASP A 74 -3.41 19.54 6.69
C ASP A 74 -4.60 18.95 5.94
N PRO A 75 -5.68 19.73 5.75
CA PRO A 75 -6.88 19.23 5.06
C PRO A 75 -6.62 18.75 3.63
N ASP A 76 -5.56 19.24 2.98
CA ASP A 76 -5.23 18.84 1.61
C ASP A 76 -4.57 17.46 1.55
N ILE A 77 -4.12 16.91 2.68
CA ILE A 77 -3.38 15.65 2.73
C ILE A 77 -4.23 14.46 2.25
N GLY A 78 -5.54 14.60 2.23
CA GLY A 78 -6.44 13.59 1.68
C GLY A 78 -6.13 13.22 0.24
N LEU A 79 -5.49 14.13 -0.52
CA LEU A 79 -5.01 13.84 -1.87
C LEU A 79 -3.92 12.77 -1.90
N LEU A 80 -3.24 12.54 -0.79
CA LEU A 80 -2.14 11.58 -0.64
C LEU A 80 -2.54 10.35 0.18
N LEU A 81 -3.81 10.24 0.52
CA LEU A 81 -4.36 9.13 1.30
C LEU A 81 -5.34 8.32 0.45
N PRO A 82 -5.55 7.04 0.75
CA PRO A 82 -4.94 6.25 1.81
C PRO A 82 -3.49 5.86 1.51
N CYS A 83 -2.79 5.25 2.48
CA CYS A 83 -1.50 4.63 2.22
C CYS A 83 -1.72 3.38 1.36
N ASN A 84 -1.26 3.40 0.14
CA ASN A 84 -1.41 2.27 -0.77
C ASN A 84 -0.38 1.19 -0.49
N VAL A 85 -0.85 -0.05 -0.45
CA VAL A 85 -0.02 -1.25 -0.39
C VAL A 85 -0.33 -2.08 -1.61
N VAL A 86 0.69 -2.40 -2.39
CA VAL A 86 0.57 -3.17 -3.62
C VAL A 86 1.07 -4.59 -3.37
N VAL A 87 0.28 -5.58 -3.80
CA VAL A 87 0.71 -6.97 -3.88
C VAL A 87 0.68 -7.35 -5.34
N ARG A 88 1.80 -7.81 -5.89
CA ARG A 88 1.88 -8.14 -7.32
C ARG A 88 2.75 -9.34 -7.60
N ARG A 89 2.38 -10.07 -8.64
CA ARG A 89 3.12 -11.21 -9.16
C ARG A 89 3.01 -11.22 -10.67
N GLY A 90 4.10 -10.92 -11.36
CA GLY A 90 4.13 -10.89 -12.81
C GLY A 90 3.94 -12.27 -13.45
N PRO A 91 3.65 -12.31 -14.77
CA PRO A 91 3.48 -13.58 -15.48
C PRO A 91 4.74 -14.43 -15.37
N GLY A 92 4.56 -15.69 -14.94
CA GLY A 92 5.69 -16.64 -14.79
C GLY A 92 6.66 -16.32 -13.68
N ALA A 93 6.39 -15.32 -12.84
CA ALA A 93 7.27 -14.97 -11.72
C ALA A 93 7.23 -16.04 -10.63
N GLY A 94 8.39 -16.32 -10.04
CA GLY A 94 8.52 -17.23 -8.90
C GLY A 94 8.33 -16.55 -7.55
N GLU A 95 8.09 -15.25 -7.53
CA GLU A 95 8.07 -14.45 -6.32
C GLU A 95 6.88 -13.49 -6.33
N THR A 96 6.38 -13.17 -5.14
CA THR A 96 5.35 -12.15 -4.94
C THR A 96 6.00 -10.93 -4.30
N VAL A 97 5.77 -9.77 -4.88
CA VAL A 97 6.31 -8.50 -4.41
C VAL A 97 5.24 -7.76 -3.61
N VAL A 98 5.61 -7.29 -2.43
CA VAL A 98 4.76 -6.45 -1.58
C VAL A 98 5.44 -5.10 -1.42
N GLN A 99 4.73 -4.02 -1.75
CA GLN A 99 5.25 -2.66 -1.64
C GLN A 99 4.26 -1.79 -0.88
N ALA A 100 4.78 -0.98 0.03
CA ALA A 100 4.00 0.06 0.70
C ALA A 100 4.59 1.43 0.33
N ILE A 101 3.72 2.41 0.18
CA ILE A 101 4.18 3.81 0.01
C ILE A 101 5.03 4.22 1.22
N ASP A 102 6.12 4.92 0.99
CA ASP A 102 6.89 5.53 2.07
C ASP A 102 6.19 6.81 2.53
N PRO A 103 5.69 6.88 3.77
CA PRO A 103 5.00 8.07 4.26
C PRO A 103 5.84 9.34 4.27
N ALA A 104 7.17 9.25 4.17
CA ALA A 104 8.03 10.42 4.00
C ALA A 104 7.68 11.23 2.75
N THR A 105 7.01 10.61 1.78
CA THR A 105 6.48 11.31 0.60
C THR A 105 5.54 12.45 0.98
N MET A 106 4.69 12.24 2.01
CA MET A 106 3.78 13.28 2.51
C MET A 106 4.53 14.47 3.08
N VAL A 107 5.65 14.22 3.78
CA VAL A 107 6.48 15.27 4.36
C VAL A 107 7.09 16.17 3.28
N GLN A 108 7.45 15.56 2.14
CA GLN A 108 8.03 16.31 1.02
C GLN A 108 7.00 17.18 0.29
N LEU A 109 5.72 16.80 0.33
CA LEU A 109 4.66 17.47 -0.40
C LEU A 109 3.82 18.40 0.46
N SER A 110 3.81 18.20 1.79
CA SER A 110 3.07 19.04 2.73
C SER A 110 4.02 20.00 3.44
N ASP A 111 3.60 21.27 3.55
CA ASP A 111 4.35 22.30 4.27
C ASP A 111 4.01 22.35 5.77
N GLN A 112 3.07 21.54 6.23
CA GLN A 112 2.61 21.59 7.62
C GLN A 112 3.56 20.83 8.55
N PRO A 113 4.09 21.49 9.61
CA PRO A 113 5.10 20.88 10.47
C PRO A 113 4.66 19.60 11.19
N GLY A 114 3.38 19.48 11.52
CA GLY A 114 2.85 18.31 12.24
C GLY A 114 2.81 17.03 11.41
N ILE A 115 2.94 17.10 10.10
CA ILE A 115 2.86 15.92 9.21
C ILE A 115 4.06 14.99 9.39
N LYS A 116 5.22 15.52 9.71
CA LYS A 116 6.44 14.70 9.88
C LYS A 116 6.29 13.63 10.96
N ASP A 117 5.77 14.00 12.13
CA ASP A 117 5.60 13.05 13.24
C ASP A 117 4.57 11.98 12.89
N ILE A 118 3.49 12.36 12.22
CA ILE A 118 2.45 11.44 11.78
C ILE A 118 3.02 10.47 10.75
N ALA A 119 3.77 10.97 9.77
CA ALA A 119 4.43 10.15 8.76
C ALA A 119 5.43 9.17 9.37
N ASN A 120 6.20 9.60 10.37
CA ASN A 120 7.16 8.74 11.05
C ASN A 120 6.45 7.59 11.78
N GLU A 121 5.33 7.86 12.45
CA GLU A 121 4.55 6.82 13.12
C GLU A 121 3.92 5.85 12.13
N ALA A 122 3.35 6.34 11.05
CA ALA A 122 2.82 5.51 9.97
C ALA A 122 3.93 4.62 9.36
N ASN A 123 5.10 5.20 9.13
CA ASN A 123 6.24 4.48 8.59
C ASN A 123 6.68 3.32 9.50
N THR A 124 6.79 3.56 10.79
CA THR A 124 7.14 2.53 11.77
C THR A 124 6.17 1.36 11.69
N ARG A 125 4.88 1.63 11.63
CA ARG A 125 3.84 0.60 11.57
C ARG A 125 3.84 -0.16 10.23
N LEU A 126 4.02 0.55 9.12
CA LEU A 126 4.09 -0.09 7.79
C LEU A 126 5.32 -1.00 7.68
N LEU A 127 6.48 -0.54 8.16
CA LEU A 127 7.69 -1.36 8.16
C LEU A 127 7.55 -2.58 9.06
N ALA A 128 6.88 -2.46 10.21
CA ALA A 128 6.61 -3.60 11.08
C ALA A 128 5.70 -4.62 10.39
N ALA A 129 4.67 -4.16 9.67
CA ALA A 129 3.80 -5.04 8.91
C ALA A 129 4.56 -5.79 7.81
N LEU A 130 5.34 -5.08 7.00
CA LEU A 130 6.15 -5.71 5.94
C LEU A 130 7.20 -6.66 6.50
N GLY A 131 7.83 -6.31 7.62
CA GLY A 131 8.86 -7.13 8.25
C GLY A 131 8.34 -8.42 8.86
N SER A 132 7.02 -8.55 9.02
CA SER A 132 6.39 -9.76 9.56
C SER A 132 6.00 -10.80 8.48
N LEU A 133 6.17 -10.48 7.21
CA LEU A 133 5.78 -11.35 6.10
C LEU A 133 6.72 -12.53 5.82
#